data_aba8ba807b9ee977609fa703f8f5e3d6
#
_entry.id   aba8ba807b9ee977609fa703f8f5e3d6
#
_cell.length_a   1.000
_cell.length_b   1.000
_cell.length_c   1.000
_cell.angle_alpha   90.00
_cell.angle_beta   90.00
_cell.angle_gamma   90.00
#
_symmetry.space_group_name_H-M   'P 1'
#
loop_
_entity.id
_entity.type
_entity.pdbx_description
1 polymer ?
#
loop_
_entity_poly.entity_id
_entity_poly.type
_entity_poly.pdbx_seq_one_letter_code
_entity_poly.pdbx_strand_id
1 'polypeptide(L)'
;MSLRTRLLAGMAFIALVLIAVAATITITTRAHLLDQVDARLEGFGGLPPDQDDHHGPSAPSEEHAESGSPNRISDVYQGYVGSDGTLVTWFAPNVGGGEIGPPDLAAADLPAAGRSLFTVDAVGSNDTYRVFAQRSGDQVGITAVLIDDELGTVRRLIAFEVLGALAILTALGFVTWWMLQLGIKPVKDMTHTATLIAGGDLSVRVPESTPGTEPAELAIALNQMLGRIELAIDERAESEARLRQFVADASHELRTPITTIRGYAELYRLGGLAKEDELADAMRRTEQEAGRMGRLVDDMLVLAKLDQHRPLDTRPVDLAALATDAAADARAAAPARDITVDVPDRPAVVTGDEDRLRQVIANVVGNALVHTDSDVPIAIRVTAENGSVVLEVDDHGPGMDSHITERVTERFFRADPARSRHRGGSGLGLSIVDATVSAHGGSVDIDSEKGRGTTVRLTMPATPDTS
;
A
#
# COMPACT_ATOMS: atom_id res chain seq x y z
N MET A 1 6.30 -25.65 1.26
CA MET A 1 4.99 -25.93 0.63
C MET A 1 4.28 -24.60 0.41
N SER A 2 3.79 -24.36 -0.81
CA SER A 2 3.02 -23.14 -1.10
C SER A 2 1.69 -23.12 -0.34
N LEU A 3 1.13 -21.94 -0.09
CA LEU A 3 -0.17 -21.82 0.58
C LEU A 3 -1.27 -22.55 -0.18
N ARG A 4 -1.22 -22.57 -1.52
CA ARG A 4 -2.13 -23.36 -2.35
C ARG A 4 -2.08 -24.84 -2.03
N THR A 5 -0.88 -25.38 -1.86
CA THR A 5 -0.72 -26.82 -1.52
C THR A 5 -1.28 -27.15 -0.13
N ARG A 6 -1.15 -26.24 0.83
CA ARG A 6 -1.71 -26.41 2.18
C ARG A 6 -3.24 -26.36 2.17
N LEU A 7 -3.84 -25.45 1.40
CA LEU A 7 -5.29 -25.35 1.24
C LEU A 7 -5.87 -26.59 0.54
N LEU A 8 -5.25 -27.07 -0.54
CA LEU A 8 -5.67 -28.29 -1.23
C LEU A 8 -5.54 -29.52 -0.32
N ALA A 9 -4.47 -29.62 0.46
CA ALA A 9 -4.32 -30.70 1.44
C ALA A 9 -5.39 -30.65 2.53
N GLY A 10 -5.73 -29.43 3.01
CA GLY A 10 -6.84 -29.23 3.96
C GLY A 10 -8.20 -29.66 3.38
N MET A 11 -8.49 -29.27 2.13
CA MET A 11 -9.72 -29.70 1.46
C MET A 11 -9.77 -31.23 1.27
N ALA A 12 -8.66 -31.85 0.85
CA ALA A 12 -8.59 -33.31 0.71
C ALA A 12 -8.81 -34.03 2.05
N PHE A 13 -8.27 -33.48 3.14
CA PHE A 13 -8.49 -34.01 4.49
C PHE A 13 -9.96 -33.90 4.92
N ILE A 14 -10.61 -32.77 4.69
CA ILE A 14 -12.04 -32.58 4.99
C ILE A 14 -12.89 -33.54 4.16
N ALA A 15 -12.59 -33.71 2.87
CA ALA A 15 -13.30 -34.69 2.02
C ALA A 15 -13.17 -36.11 2.56
N LEU A 16 -11.98 -36.52 2.98
CA LEU A 16 -11.73 -37.84 3.57
C LEU A 16 -12.51 -38.05 4.87
N VAL A 17 -12.55 -37.04 5.73
CA VAL A 17 -13.34 -37.08 6.98
C VAL A 17 -14.84 -37.20 6.68
N LEU A 18 -15.36 -36.44 5.71
CA LEU A 18 -16.77 -36.53 5.31
C LEU A 18 -17.13 -37.92 4.78
N ILE A 19 -16.27 -38.50 3.93
CA ILE A 19 -16.46 -39.87 3.43
C ILE A 19 -16.45 -40.90 4.57
N ALA A 20 -15.51 -40.77 5.52
CA ALA A 20 -15.42 -41.69 6.66
C ALA A 20 -16.67 -41.60 7.58
N VAL A 21 -17.16 -40.40 7.84
CA VAL A 21 -18.37 -40.17 8.64
C VAL A 21 -19.58 -40.73 7.91
N ALA A 22 -19.79 -40.42 6.64
CA ALA A 22 -20.88 -40.95 5.85
C ALA A 22 -20.88 -42.49 5.80
N ALA A 23 -19.74 -43.11 5.53
CA ALA A 23 -19.60 -44.52 5.53
C ALA A 23 -19.95 -45.17 6.90
N THR A 24 -19.52 -44.53 7.99
CA THR A 24 -19.84 -45.02 9.36
C THR A 24 -21.35 -44.92 9.63
N ILE A 25 -21.97 -43.80 9.31
CA ILE A 25 -23.43 -43.63 9.50
C ILE A 25 -24.20 -44.65 8.66
N THR A 26 -23.87 -44.78 7.39
CA THR A 26 -24.55 -45.74 6.52
C THR A 26 -24.40 -47.19 7.02
N ILE A 27 -23.18 -47.62 7.38
CA ILE A 27 -22.94 -48.98 7.92
C ILE A 27 -23.71 -49.23 9.21
N THR A 28 -23.65 -48.29 10.16
CA THR A 28 -24.35 -48.47 11.46
C THR A 28 -25.85 -48.41 11.32
N THR A 29 -26.40 -47.55 10.45
CA THR A 29 -27.86 -47.47 10.22
C THR A 29 -28.34 -48.75 9.54
N ARG A 30 -27.64 -49.24 8.52
CA ARG A 30 -27.98 -50.51 7.85
C ARG A 30 -27.94 -51.68 8.82
N ALA A 31 -26.92 -51.81 9.65
CA ALA A 31 -26.81 -52.86 10.64
C ALA A 31 -28.00 -52.81 11.63
N HIS A 32 -28.30 -51.60 12.18
CA HIS A 32 -29.38 -51.40 13.12
C HIS A 32 -30.76 -51.75 12.52
N LEU A 33 -31.03 -51.37 11.25
CA LEU A 33 -32.27 -51.71 10.57
C LEU A 33 -32.41 -53.23 10.39
N LEU A 34 -31.34 -53.88 9.96
CA LEU A 34 -31.35 -55.36 9.81
C LEU A 34 -31.53 -56.08 11.13
N ASP A 35 -30.88 -55.61 12.24
CA ASP A 35 -31.04 -56.16 13.59
C ASP A 35 -32.50 -56.03 14.08
N GLN A 36 -33.18 -54.92 13.76
CA GLN A 36 -34.60 -54.75 14.05
C GLN A 36 -35.50 -55.72 13.31
N VAL A 37 -35.21 -55.94 12.01
CA VAL A 37 -35.95 -56.91 11.21
C VAL A 37 -35.69 -58.33 11.70
N ASP A 38 -34.45 -58.68 12.01
CA ASP A 38 -34.07 -60.00 12.54
C ASP A 38 -34.77 -60.28 13.88
N ALA A 39 -34.82 -59.29 14.83
CA ALA A 39 -35.54 -59.40 16.07
C ALA A 39 -37.06 -59.61 15.87
N ARG A 40 -37.64 -58.94 14.86
CA ARG A 40 -39.07 -59.19 14.48
C ARG A 40 -39.28 -60.61 13.97
N LEU A 41 -38.42 -61.10 13.07
CA LEU A 41 -38.51 -62.45 12.50
C LEU A 41 -38.40 -63.53 13.59
N GLU A 42 -37.48 -63.37 14.53
CA GLU A 42 -37.35 -64.26 15.67
C GLU A 42 -38.60 -64.28 16.56
N GLY A 43 -39.28 -63.11 16.71
CA GLY A 43 -40.52 -62.99 17.48
C GLY A 43 -41.74 -63.67 16.86
N PHE A 44 -41.75 -63.88 15.53
CA PHE A 44 -42.83 -64.58 14.84
C PHE A 44 -42.75 -66.10 14.98
N GLY A 45 -41.67 -66.69 15.55
CA GLY A 45 -41.51 -68.10 15.93
C GLY A 45 -41.96 -69.07 14.85
N GLY A 46 -41.06 -69.46 13.96
CA GLY A 46 -41.35 -70.32 12.81
C GLY A 46 -41.56 -71.80 13.14
N LEU A 47 -42.47 -72.14 14.00
CA LEU A 47 -42.88 -73.53 14.18
C LEU A 47 -44.06 -73.80 13.28
N PRO A 48 -44.01 -74.86 12.42
CA PRO A 48 -45.22 -75.40 11.82
C PRO A 48 -46.15 -75.93 12.98
N PRO A 49 -47.46 -75.79 12.81
CA PRO A 49 -48.37 -76.32 13.81
C PRO A 49 -48.08 -77.81 13.91
N ASP A 50 -47.98 -78.33 15.21
CA ASP A 50 -47.74 -79.73 15.52
C ASP A 50 -48.81 -80.57 14.82
N GLN A 51 -48.40 -81.56 14.03
CA GLN A 51 -49.31 -82.45 13.29
C GLN A 51 -50.10 -83.47 14.19
N ASP A 52 -49.88 -83.42 15.50
CA ASP A 52 -50.50 -84.43 16.40
C ASP A 52 -51.90 -84.02 16.93
N ASP A 53 -52.36 -82.80 16.66
CA ASP A 53 -53.76 -82.45 16.92
C ASP A 53 -54.59 -82.66 15.62
N HIS A 54 -55.28 -83.77 15.55
CA HIS A 54 -56.26 -84.18 14.53
C HIS A 54 -57.48 -83.25 14.37
N HIS A 55 -57.36 -82.01 14.68
CA HIS A 55 -58.29 -80.97 14.25
C HIS A 55 -57.54 -80.09 13.25
N GLY A 56 -57.55 -80.57 11.97
CA GLY A 56 -57.24 -79.68 10.86
C GLY A 56 -58.04 -78.38 11.05
N PRO A 57 -57.47 -77.22 10.70
CA PRO A 57 -58.28 -76.00 10.67
C PRO A 57 -59.47 -76.32 9.79
N SER A 58 -60.67 -76.45 10.38
CA SER A 58 -61.94 -76.50 9.70
C SER A 58 -61.86 -75.34 8.68
N ALA A 59 -62.07 -75.69 7.39
CA ALA A 59 -62.27 -74.67 6.40
C ALA A 59 -63.29 -73.68 7.00
N PRO A 60 -63.03 -72.35 6.91
CA PRO A 60 -63.95 -71.38 7.42
C PRO A 60 -65.31 -71.74 6.83
N SER A 61 -66.30 -72.12 7.67
CA SER A 61 -67.68 -72.30 7.27
C SER A 61 -68.08 -70.99 6.59
N GLU A 62 -68.70 -71.07 5.40
CA GLU A 62 -69.12 -69.93 4.57
C GLU A 62 -70.00 -68.89 5.32
N GLU A 63 -70.43 -69.17 6.54
CA GLU A 63 -71.23 -68.26 7.35
C GLU A 63 -70.43 -67.20 8.15
N HIS A 64 -69.11 -67.20 8.16
CA HIS A 64 -68.32 -66.14 8.77
C HIS A 64 -67.48 -65.31 7.77
N ALA A 65 -67.77 -65.45 6.47
CA ALA A 65 -67.14 -64.71 5.40
C ALA A 65 -67.66 -63.26 5.22
N GLU A 66 -68.68 -62.81 6.03
CA GLU A 66 -69.30 -61.48 5.87
C GLU A 66 -68.98 -60.48 6.98
N SER A 67 -68.08 -60.73 7.93
CA SER A 67 -67.68 -59.64 8.82
C SER A 67 -66.20 -59.27 8.60
N GLY A 68 -66.04 -58.51 7.57
CA GLY A 68 -65.12 -57.45 7.32
C GLY A 68 -63.78 -57.40 8.09
N SER A 69 -62.74 -57.87 7.52
CA SER A 69 -61.51 -57.14 7.54
C SER A 69 -60.82 -57.33 6.17
N PRO A 70 -61.13 -56.44 5.26
CA PRO A 70 -60.38 -56.37 4.04
C PRO A 70 -59.01 -55.86 4.34
N ASN A 71 -58.00 -56.54 3.85
CA ASN A 71 -56.67 -56.05 3.72
C ASN A 71 -55.89 -55.71 5.03
N ARG A 72 -55.54 -56.70 5.81
CA ARG A 72 -54.31 -56.55 6.60
C ARG A 72 -53.15 -56.55 5.59
N ILE A 73 -52.63 -55.33 5.27
CA ILE A 73 -51.37 -55.17 4.61
C ILE A 73 -50.33 -55.89 5.51
N SER A 74 -49.85 -56.99 5.07
CA SER A 74 -48.82 -57.75 5.77
C SER A 74 -47.59 -57.85 4.85
N ASP A 75 -46.44 -57.45 5.37
CA ASP A 75 -45.12 -57.57 4.76
C ASP A 75 -44.47 -58.92 5.06
N VAL A 76 -45.19 -59.82 5.75
CA VAL A 76 -44.67 -61.12 6.20
C VAL A 76 -45.09 -62.22 5.25
N TYR A 77 -44.13 -63.05 4.85
CA TYR A 77 -44.30 -64.33 4.18
C TYR A 77 -44.14 -65.46 5.17
N GLN A 78 -45.03 -66.44 5.14
CA GLN A 78 -44.90 -67.68 5.93
C GLN A 78 -45.18 -68.89 5.09
N GLY A 79 -44.36 -69.91 5.29
CA GLY A 79 -44.45 -71.19 4.56
C GLY A 79 -43.52 -72.22 5.17
N TYR A 80 -43.44 -73.37 4.53
CA TYR A 80 -42.44 -74.38 4.86
C TYR A 80 -41.92 -75.10 3.63
N VAL A 81 -40.74 -75.60 3.73
CA VAL A 81 -40.14 -76.46 2.70
C VAL A 81 -40.27 -77.90 3.18
N GLY A 82 -40.98 -78.69 2.38
CA GLY A 82 -41.20 -80.14 2.65
C GLY A 82 -39.92 -80.98 2.46
N SER A 83 -40.02 -82.27 2.85
CA SER A 83 -38.92 -83.21 2.67
C SER A 83 -38.59 -83.48 1.16
N ASP A 84 -39.54 -83.19 0.26
CA ASP A 84 -39.40 -83.22 -1.17
C ASP A 84 -38.74 -82.00 -1.79
N GLY A 85 -38.43 -80.96 -0.97
CA GLY A 85 -37.87 -79.70 -1.42
C GLY A 85 -38.93 -78.69 -1.93
N THR A 86 -40.20 -79.01 -1.90
CA THR A 86 -41.27 -78.06 -2.34
C THR A 86 -41.55 -77.02 -1.30
N LEU A 87 -41.68 -75.73 -1.74
CA LEU A 87 -42.08 -74.64 -0.88
C LEU A 87 -43.63 -74.55 -0.86
N VAL A 88 -44.20 -74.73 0.33
CA VAL A 88 -45.62 -74.58 0.56
C VAL A 88 -45.87 -73.24 1.25
N THR A 89 -46.62 -72.36 0.59
CA THR A 89 -46.97 -71.03 1.11
C THR A 89 -48.25 -71.11 1.98
N TRP A 90 -48.18 -70.64 3.19
CA TRP A 90 -49.34 -70.45 4.05
C TRP A 90 -49.86 -69.02 3.96
N PHE A 91 -48.97 -68.09 3.93
CA PHE A 91 -49.29 -66.70 3.91
C PHE A 91 -48.29 -65.96 2.96
N ALA A 92 -48.84 -65.25 1.99
CA ALA A 92 -48.04 -64.40 1.10
C ALA A 92 -48.24 -62.91 1.44
N PRO A 93 -47.23 -62.08 1.39
CA PRO A 93 -47.40 -60.66 1.61
C PRO A 93 -48.28 -60.02 0.58
N ASN A 94 -49.09 -59.07 1.00
CA ASN A 94 -49.93 -58.27 0.13
C ASN A 94 -49.60 -56.79 0.37
N VAL A 95 -48.68 -56.27 -0.35
CA VAL A 95 -48.21 -54.89 -0.24
C VAL A 95 -48.49 -54.19 -1.58
N GLY A 96 -49.31 -53.12 -1.58
CA GLY A 96 -49.53 -52.28 -2.72
C GLY A 96 -50.43 -52.86 -3.85
N GLY A 97 -51.16 -53.95 -3.61
CA GLY A 97 -52.11 -54.53 -4.56
C GLY A 97 -51.52 -55.42 -5.65
N GLY A 98 -50.23 -55.82 -5.54
CA GLY A 98 -49.57 -56.79 -6.41
C GLY A 98 -49.23 -58.05 -5.62
N GLU A 99 -49.36 -59.23 -6.26
CA GLU A 99 -48.83 -60.47 -5.68
C GLU A 99 -47.29 -60.43 -5.79
N ILE A 100 -46.63 -60.43 -4.66
CA ILE A 100 -45.17 -60.57 -4.55
C ILE A 100 -44.85 -62.03 -4.55
N GLY A 101 -43.94 -62.46 -5.43
CA GLY A 101 -43.51 -63.87 -5.49
C GLY A 101 -42.90 -64.38 -4.21
N PRO A 102 -42.85 -65.68 -4.00
CA PRO A 102 -42.22 -66.30 -2.83
C PRO A 102 -40.72 -65.98 -2.80
N PRO A 103 -40.06 -66.06 -1.64
CA PRO A 103 -38.60 -65.95 -1.54
C PRO A 103 -37.91 -67.03 -2.38
N ASP A 104 -36.89 -66.68 -3.15
CA ASP A 104 -36.08 -67.62 -3.92
C ASP A 104 -35.14 -68.39 -2.98
N LEU A 105 -35.56 -69.55 -2.58
CA LEU A 105 -34.83 -70.40 -1.63
C LEU A 105 -33.99 -71.43 -2.33
N ALA A 106 -32.73 -71.13 -2.62
CA ALA A 106 -31.78 -72.14 -3.07
C ALA A 106 -31.54 -73.14 -1.92
N ALA A 107 -31.43 -74.45 -2.28
CA ALA A 107 -31.25 -75.52 -1.32
C ALA A 107 -30.03 -75.34 -0.39
N ALA A 108 -29.02 -74.59 -0.86
CA ALA A 108 -27.80 -74.27 -0.08
C ALA A 108 -28.06 -73.24 1.08
N ASP A 109 -29.14 -72.50 1.02
CA ASP A 109 -29.43 -71.42 2.00
C ASP A 109 -30.21 -71.96 3.22
N LEU A 110 -30.75 -73.13 3.13
CA LEU A 110 -31.56 -73.74 4.21
C LEU A 110 -30.68 -74.39 5.27
N PRO A 111 -30.99 -74.20 6.58
CA PRO A 111 -30.19 -74.75 7.64
C PRO A 111 -30.30 -76.31 7.68
N ALA A 112 -29.14 -76.96 7.76
CA ALA A 112 -29.11 -78.43 7.96
C ALA A 112 -29.63 -78.82 9.35
N ALA A 113 -29.51 -77.99 10.35
CA ALA A 113 -30.06 -78.12 11.69
C ALA A 113 -30.15 -76.73 12.37
N GLY A 114 -31.12 -76.56 13.24
CA GLY A 114 -31.29 -75.30 14.00
C GLY A 114 -31.96 -74.19 13.16
N ARG A 115 -31.44 -72.96 13.29
CA ARG A 115 -32.02 -71.78 12.62
C ARG A 115 -30.97 -70.97 11.85
N SER A 116 -31.39 -70.26 10.82
CA SER A 116 -30.55 -69.36 10.07
C SER A 116 -31.33 -68.13 9.63
N LEU A 117 -30.62 -66.99 9.53
CA LEU A 117 -31.11 -65.74 8.99
C LEU A 117 -30.29 -65.37 7.75
N PHE A 118 -30.96 -65.15 6.61
CA PHE A 118 -30.32 -64.78 5.38
C PHE A 118 -31.22 -63.85 4.53
N THR A 119 -30.67 -63.25 3.49
CA THR A 119 -31.39 -62.39 2.58
C THR A 119 -31.45 -63.01 1.19
N VAL A 120 -32.65 -63.03 0.59
CA VAL A 120 -32.88 -63.56 -0.77
C VAL A 120 -33.83 -62.64 -1.54
N ASP A 121 -33.76 -62.71 -2.87
CA ASP A 121 -34.71 -61.97 -3.71
C ASP A 121 -36.03 -62.73 -3.87
N ALA A 122 -37.09 -62.03 -4.19
CA ALA A 122 -38.38 -62.66 -4.49
C ALA A 122 -38.41 -63.23 -5.90
N VAL A 123 -39.09 -64.36 -6.11
CA VAL A 123 -39.23 -64.95 -7.44
C VAL A 123 -40.15 -64.08 -8.31
N GLY A 124 -39.62 -63.58 -9.41
CA GLY A 124 -40.40 -62.81 -10.41
C GLY A 124 -40.61 -61.32 -10.12
N SER A 125 -40.04 -60.80 -9.04
CA SER A 125 -40.01 -59.38 -8.69
C SER A 125 -38.61 -58.95 -8.27
N ASN A 126 -38.40 -57.64 -8.09
CA ASN A 126 -37.10 -57.09 -7.67
C ASN A 126 -37.09 -56.81 -6.17
N ASP A 127 -38.07 -57.41 -5.44
CA ASP A 127 -38.20 -57.22 -4.02
C ASP A 127 -37.29 -58.16 -3.25
N THR A 128 -36.85 -57.76 -2.08
CA THR A 128 -35.86 -58.50 -1.30
C THR A 128 -36.46 -58.90 0.05
N TYR A 129 -36.32 -60.20 0.37
CA TYR A 129 -36.75 -60.77 1.64
C TYR A 129 -35.59 -60.96 2.61
N ARG A 130 -35.81 -60.63 3.88
CA ARG A 130 -35.04 -61.14 5.00
C ARG A 130 -35.74 -62.38 5.52
N VAL A 131 -35.06 -63.52 5.49
CA VAL A 131 -35.64 -64.86 5.76
C VAL A 131 -35.10 -65.41 7.06
N PHE A 132 -35.99 -65.84 7.95
CA PHE A 132 -35.72 -66.71 9.09
C PHE A 132 -36.17 -68.13 8.76
N ALA A 133 -35.24 -69.03 8.72
CA ALA A 133 -35.49 -70.44 8.45
C ALA A 133 -35.17 -71.29 9.70
N GLN A 134 -36.12 -72.10 10.14
CA GLN A 134 -35.95 -72.99 11.26
C GLN A 134 -36.31 -74.43 10.88
N ARG A 135 -35.37 -75.34 11.09
CA ARG A 135 -35.59 -76.75 10.85
C ARG A 135 -36.26 -77.39 12.05
N SER A 136 -37.37 -78.12 11.78
CA SER A 136 -38.05 -78.95 12.76
C SER A 136 -38.35 -80.33 12.12
N GLY A 137 -37.64 -81.33 12.57
CA GLY A 137 -37.70 -82.63 11.93
C GLY A 137 -37.26 -82.65 10.48
N ASP A 138 -38.14 -83.11 9.59
CA ASP A 138 -37.88 -83.22 8.16
C ASP A 138 -38.32 -81.98 7.35
N GLN A 139 -38.91 -81.02 8.00
CA GLN A 139 -39.41 -79.76 7.38
C GLN A 139 -38.60 -78.54 7.86
N VAL A 140 -38.58 -77.49 7.01
CA VAL A 140 -37.98 -76.21 7.34
C VAL A 140 -39.07 -75.13 7.28
N GLY A 141 -39.44 -74.62 8.44
CA GLY A 141 -40.34 -73.48 8.52
C GLY A 141 -39.64 -72.19 8.04
N ILE A 142 -40.32 -71.45 7.24
CA ILE A 142 -39.84 -70.19 6.63
C ILE A 142 -40.74 -69.06 7.07
N THR A 143 -40.16 -68.05 7.71
CA THR A 143 -40.77 -66.72 7.91
C THR A 143 -39.92 -65.69 7.25
N ALA A 144 -40.47 -64.87 6.40
CA ALA A 144 -39.70 -63.85 5.69
C ALA A 144 -40.46 -62.50 5.69
N VAL A 145 -39.68 -61.41 5.75
CA VAL A 145 -40.21 -60.04 5.70
C VAL A 145 -39.58 -59.29 4.56
N LEU A 146 -40.36 -58.53 3.84
CA LEU A 146 -39.86 -57.61 2.79
C LEU A 146 -39.07 -56.50 3.44
N ILE A 147 -37.87 -56.22 2.91
CA ILE A 147 -36.96 -55.21 3.41
C ILE A 147 -36.68 -54.07 2.42
N ASP A 148 -37.49 -53.97 1.36
CA ASP A 148 -37.32 -52.93 0.34
C ASP A 148 -37.49 -51.50 0.84
N ASP A 149 -38.43 -51.29 1.76
CA ASP A 149 -38.64 -50.00 2.41
C ASP A 149 -37.43 -49.57 3.25
N GLU A 150 -36.85 -50.53 4.03
CA GLU A 150 -35.65 -50.32 4.81
C GLU A 150 -34.43 -50.02 3.90
N LEU A 151 -34.26 -50.85 2.80
CA LEU A 151 -33.21 -50.61 1.82
C LEU A 151 -33.41 -49.28 1.05
N GLY A 152 -34.66 -48.93 0.74
CA GLY A 152 -35.04 -47.66 0.17
C GLY A 152 -34.65 -46.45 1.06
N THR A 153 -34.86 -46.63 2.37
CA THR A 153 -34.44 -45.61 3.37
C THR A 153 -32.94 -45.45 3.42
N VAL A 154 -32.17 -46.55 3.39
CA VAL A 154 -30.69 -46.49 3.31
C VAL A 154 -30.22 -45.82 2.00
N ARG A 155 -30.85 -46.12 0.86
CA ARG A 155 -30.50 -45.46 -0.43
C ARG A 155 -30.77 -43.96 -0.39
N ARG A 156 -31.90 -43.51 0.17
CA ARG A 156 -32.20 -42.08 0.38
C ARG A 156 -31.17 -41.39 1.28
N LEU A 157 -30.81 -42.07 2.39
CA LEU A 157 -29.77 -41.58 3.28
C LEU A 157 -28.44 -41.36 2.56
N ILE A 158 -27.98 -42.35 1.80
CA ILE A 158 -26.77 -42.25 0.96
C ILE A 158 -26.88 -41.08 -0.03
N ALA A 159 -28.01 -40.91 -0.69
CA ALA A 159 -28.22 -39.81 -1.63
C ALA A 159 -28.13 -38.43 -0.94
N PHE A 160 -28.74 -38.27 0.25
CA PHE A 160 -28.62 -37.04 1.01
C PHE A 160 -27.21 -36.78 1.53
N GLU A 161 -26.49 -37.82 1.98
CA GLU A 161 -25.09 -37.70 2.41
C GLU A 161 -24.18 -37.27 1.26
N VAL A 162 -24.33 -37.88 0.08
CA VAL A 162 -23.54 -37.53 -1.12
C VAL A 162 -23.85 -36.10 -1.57
N LEU A 163 -25.14 -35.72 -1.61
CA LEU A 163 -25.54 -34.37 -2.00
C LEU A 163 -25.02 -33.33 -1.01
N GLY A 164 -25.14 -33.60 0.28
CA GLY A 164 -24.62 -32.75 1.35
C GLY A 164 -23.10 -32.60 1.30
N ALA A 165 -22.38 -33.70 1.13
CA ALA A 165 -20.93 -33.68 0.97
C ALA A 165 -20.49 -32.86 -0.26
N LEU A 166 -21.17 -33.03 -1.40
CA LEU A 166 -20.91 -32.26 -2.62
C LEU A 166 -21.16 -30.77 -2.42
N ALA A 167 -22.26 -30.41 -1.75
CA ALA A 167 -22.56 -29.02 -1.45
C ALA A 167 -21.51 -28.38 -0.55
N ILE A 168 -21.07 -29.08 0.52
CA ILE A 168 -20.02 -28.60 1.43
C ILE A 168 -18.68 -28.41 0.68
N LEU A 169 -18.28 -29.39 -0.13
CA LEU A 169 -17.04 -29.32 -0.89
C LEU A 169 -17.07 -28.19 -1.93
N THR A 170 -18.22 -27.99 -2.58
CA THR A 170 -18.39 -26.89 -3.55
C THR A 170 -18.31 -25.52 -2.86
N ALA A 171 -19.00 -25.37 -1.72
CA ALA A 171 -18.94 -24.14 -0.92
C ALA A 171 -17.49 -23.84 -0.44
N LEU A 172 -16.79 -24.89 0.04
CA LEU A 172 -15.40 -24.76 0.47
C LEU A 172 -14.46 -24.37 -0.68
N GLY A 173 -14.66 -24.97 -1.85
CA GLY A 173 -13.94 -24.63 -3.07
C GLY A 173 -14.16 -23.17 -3.48
N PHE A 174 -15.40 -22.71 -3.42
CA PHE A 174 -15.76 -21.32 -3.72
C PHE A 174 -15.11 -20.33 -2.74
N VAL A 175 -15.21 -20.60 -1.43
CA VAL A 175 -14.59 -19.75 -0.40
C VAL A 175 -13.07 -19.71 -0.57
N THR A 176 -12.44 -20.84 -0.85
CA THR A 176 -11.00 -20.92 -1.09
C THR A 176 -10.58 -20.13 -2.34
N TRP A 177 -11.31 -20.26 -3.43
CA TRP A 177 -11.08 -19.50 -4.65
C TRP A 177 -11.24 -17.99 -4.42
N TRP A 178 -12.32 -17.59 -3.72
CA TRP A 178 -12.56 -16.19 -3.37
C TRP A 178 -11.44 -15.61 -2.51
N MET A 179 -11.03 -16.31 -1.46
CA MET A 179 -9.94 -15.89 -0.56
C MET A 179 -8.59 -15.75 -1.30
N LEU A 180 -8.32 -16.64 -2.26
CA LEU A 180 -7.11 -16.56 -3.09
C LEU A 180 -7.12 -15.32 -4.00
N GLN A 181 -8.27 -14.97 -4.58
CA GLN A 181 -8.39 -13.84 -5.51
C GLN A 181 -8.32 -12.49 -4.78
N LEU A 182 -9.05 -12.34 -3.65
CA LEU A 182 -9.14 -11.07 -2.95
C LEU A 182 -7.98 -10.80 -1.98
N GLY A 183 -7.42 -11.85 -1.39
CA GLY A 183 -6.41 -11.67 -0.34
C GLY A 183 -4.98 -11.94 -0.81
N ILE A 184 -4.74 -13.04 -1.48
CA ILE A 184 -3.36 -13.53 -1.70
C ILE A 184 -2.75 -13.00 -3.00
N LYS A 185 -3.53 -12.91 -4.06
CA LYS A 185 -3.05 -12.43 -5.36
C LYS A 185 -2.54 -10.98 -5.27
N PRO A 186 -3.28 -10.02 -4.67
CA PRO A 186 -2.81 -8.65 -4.53
C PRO A 186 -1.49 -8.53 -3.77
N VAL A 187 -1.34 -9.27 -2.66
CA VAL A 187 -0.09 -9.26 -1.87
C VAL A 187 1.10 -9.79 -2.68
N LYS A 188 0.89 -10.79 -3.53
CA LYS A 188 1.94 -11.30 -4.40
C LYS A 188 2.33 -10.30 -5.48
N ASP A 189 1.37 -9.59 -6.05
CA ASP A 189 1.62 -8.54 -7.04
C ASP A 189 2.39 -7.36 -6.40
N MET A 190 2.07 -7.00 -5.15
CA MET A 190 2.84 -6.02 -4.36
C MET A 190 4.29 -6.46 -4.14
N THR A 191 4.54 -7.73 -3.85
CA THR A 191 5.89 -8.26 -3.69
C THR A 191 6.70 -8.15 -4.98
N HIS A 192 6.09 -8.42 -6.13
CA HIS A 192 6.72 -8.26 -7.43
C HIS A 192 7.06 -6.79 -7.70
N THR A 193 6.12 -5.87 -7.47
CA THR A 193 6.33 -4.42 -7.60
C THR A 193 7.44 -3.93 -6.67
N ALA A 194 7.46 -4.38 -5.40
CA ALA A 194 8.53 -4.05 -4.45
C ALA A 194 9.91 -4.50 -4.93
N THR A 195 10.00 -5.62 -5.66
CA THR A 195 11.25 -6.11 -6.24
C THR A 195 11.73 -5.21 -7.38
N LEU A 196 10.83 -4.69 -8.22
CA LEU A 196 11.15 -3.74 -9.28
C LEU A 196 11.65 -2.41 -8.70
N ILE A 197 10.97 -1.91 -7.66
CA ILE A 197 11.36 -0.71 -6.93
C ILE A 197 12.75 -0.87 -6.29
N ALA A 198 13.02 -2.01 -5.66
CA ALA A 198 14.34 -2.34 -5.11
C ALA A 198 15.43 -2.41 -6.20
N GLY A 199 15.06 -2.70 -7.44
CA GLY A 199 15.92 -2.65 -8.62
C GLY A 199 16.21 -1.23 -9.14
N GLY A 200 15.60 -0.18 -8.54
CA GLY A 200 15.84 1.23 -8.85
C GLY A 200 14.73 1.91 -9.68
N ASP A 201 13.69 1.19 -10.08
CA ASP A 201 12.57 1.79 -10.81
C ASP A 201 11.49 2.27 -9.83
N LEU A 202 11.62 3.51 -9.40
CA LEU A 202 10.70 4.17 -8.48
C LEU A 202 9.41 4.67 -9.16
N SER A 203 9.34 4.67 -10.50
CA SER A 203 8.16 5.13 -11.23
C SER A 203 7.01 4.12 -11.18
N VAL A 204 7.32 2.85 -10.87
CA VAL A 204 6.32 1.78 -10.75
C VAL A 204 5.46 2.00 -9.52
N ARG A 205 4.15 1.79 -9.67
CA ARG A 205 3.18 1.87 -8.56
C ARG A 205 2.58 0.51 -8.28
N VAL A 206 2.25 0.30 -7.02
CA VAL A 206 1.48 -0.88 -6.58
C VAL A 206 0.09 -0.78 -7.18
N PRO A 207 -0.40 -1.83 -7.87
CA PRO A 207 -1.74 -1.82 -8.45
C PRO A 207 -2.82 -1.63 -7.38
N GLU A 208 -3.83 -0.87 -7.71
CA GLU A 208 -5.01 -0.72 -6.84
C GLU A 208 -5.70 -2.08 -6.67
N SER A 209 -5.96 -2.43 -5.43
CA SER A 209 -6.75 -3.60 -5.04
C SER A 209 -8.19 -3.21 -4.80
N THR A 210 -9.07 -4.19 -4.56
CA THR A 210 -10.48 -3.95 -4.27
C THR A 210 -10.64 -3.00 -3.08
N PRO A 211 -11.36 -1.86 -3.24
CA PRO A 211 -11.55 -0.89 -2.17
C PRO A 211 -12.16 -1.53 -0.90
N GLY A 212 -11.67 -1.09 0.28
CA GLY A 212 -12.16 -1.59 1.58
C GLY A 212 -11.55 -2.92 2.00
N THR A 213 -10.46 -3.35 1.36
CA THR A 213 -9.68 -4.52 1.80
C THR A 213 -8.33 -4.09 2.37
N GLU A 214 -7.76 -4.87 3.30
CA GLU A 214 -6.44 -4.63 3.88
C GLU A 214 -5.32 -4.50 2.81
N PRO A 215 -5.33 -5.30 1.72
CA PRO A 215 -4.38 -5.09 0.62
C PRO A 215 -4.52 -3.73 -0.07
N ALA A 216 -5.74 -3.18 -0.19
CA ALA A 216 -5.93 -1.86 -0.79
C ALA A 216 -5.36 -0.74 0.09
N GLU A 217 -5.58 -0.79 1.40
CA GLU A 217 -5.00 0.16 2.35
C GLU A 217 -3.48 0.13 2.32
N LEU A 218 -2.90 -1.08 2.26
CA LEU A 218 -1.45 -1.26 2.15
C LEU A 218 -0.91 -0.69 0.83
N ALA A 219 -1.62 -0.90 -0.29
CA ALA A 219 -1.23 -0.34 -1.59
C ALA A 219 -1.20 1.19 -1.57
N ILE A 220 -2.21 1.82 -0.97
CA ILE A 220 -2.29 3.27 -0.82
C ILE A 220 -1.12 3.80 0.03
N ALA A 221 -0.89 3.19 1.19
CA ALA A 221 0.20 3.60 2.08
C ALA A 221 1.57 3.45 1.42
N LEU A 222 1.80 2.36 0.67
CA LEU A 222 3.04 2.12 -0.06
C LEU A 222 3.24 3.13 -1.19
N ASN A 223 2.20 3.44 -1.96
CA ASN A 223 2.26 4.44 -3.02
C ASN A 223 2.51 5.85 -2.48
N GLN A 224 1.94 6.20 -1.31
CA GLN A 224 2.24 7.47 -0.63
C GLN A 224 3.69 7.54 -0.16
N MET A 225 4.22 6.44 0.39
CA MET A 225 5.63 6.36 0.79
C MET A 225 6.56 6.53 -0.43
N LEU A 226 6.26 5.85 -1.54
CA LEU A 226 7.01 5.98 -2.78
C LEU A 226 7.01 7.41 -3.32
N GLY A 227 5.87 8.08 -3.32
CA GLY A 227 5.78 9.48 -3.73
C GLY A 227 6.66 10.41 -2.88
N ARG A 228 6.72 10.18 -1.56
CA ARG A 228 7.62 10.94 -0.68
C ARG A 228 9.10 10.67 -0.96
N ILE A 229 9.46 9.42 -1.27
CA ILE A 229 10.84 9.04 -1.60
C ILE A 229 11.26 9.68 -2.93
N GLU A 230 10.41 9.67 -3.96
CA GLU A 230 10.68 10.35 -5.23
C GLU A 230 10.94 11.85 -5.02
N LEU A 231 10.04 12.54 -4.31
CA LEU A 231 10.22 13.96 -4.00
C LEU A 231 11.54 14.23 -3.27
N ALA A 232 11.89 13.41 -2.28
CA ALA A 232 13.14 13.57 -1.54
C ALA A 232 14.40 13.32 -2.43
N ILE A 233 14.31 12.39 -3.39
CA ILE A 233 15.40 12.12 -4.34
C ILE A 233 15.54 13.29 -5.32
N ASP A 234 14.43 13.80 -5.86
CA ASP A 234 14.43 14.93 -6.79
C ASP A 234 14.98 16.19 -6.11
N GLU A 235 14.53 16.51 -4.92
CA GLU A 235 15.07 17.62 -4.11
C GLU A 235 16.57 17.47 -3.87
N ARG A 236 17.03 16.26 -3.58
CA ARG A 236 18.46 15.98 -3.38
C ARG A 236 19.24 16.14 -4.67
N ALA A 237 18.74 15.61 -5.80
CA ALA A 237 19.39 15.74 -7.10
C ALA A 237 19.52 17.22 -7.52
N GLU A 238 18.47 18.01 -7.28
CA GLU A 238 18.45 19.44 -7.55
C GLU A 238 19.44 20.20 -6.66
N SER A 239 19.50 19.83 -5.36
CA SER A 239 20.47 20.39 -4.42
C SER A 239 21.92 20.06 -4.82
N GLU A 240 22.18 18.81 -5.22
CA GLU A 240 23.50 18.40 -5.72
C GLU A 240 23.89 19.13 -7.01
N ALA A 241 22.94 19.34 -7.93
CA ALA A 241 23.19 20.10 -9.17
C ALA A 241 23.53 21.56 -8.86
N ARG A 242 22.77 22.20 -7.95
CA ARG A 242 23.05 23.58 -7.49
C ARG A 242 24.44 23.68 -6.82
N LEU A 243 24.81 22.70 -6.00
CA LEU A 243 26.14 22.65 -5.35
C LEU A 243 27.27 22.51 -6.40
N ARG A 244 27.11 21.61 -7.37
CA ARG A 244 28.11 21.42 -8.45
C ARG A 244 28.31 22.71 -9.25
N GLN A 245 27.20 23.38 -9.61
CA GLN A 245 27.26 24.65 -10.31
C GLN A 245 27.98 25.72 -9.47
N PHE A 246 27.62 25.85 -8.20
CA PHE A 246 28.26 26.78 -7.27
C PHE A 246 29.77 26.57 -7.17
N VAL A 247 30.23 25.31 -7.05
CA VAL A 247 31.68 24.98 -6.97
C VAL A 247 32.39 25.30 -8.29
N ALA A 248 31.73 25.05 -9.42
CA ALA A 248 32.29 25.38 -10.75
C ALA A 248 32.47 26.89 -10.92
N ASP A 249 31.44 27.68 -10.61
CA ASP A 249 31.45 29.12 -10.73
C ASP A 249 32.44 29.76 -9.76
N ALA A 250 32.49 29.28 -8.50
CA ALA A 250 33.48 29.70 -7.52
C ALA A 250 34.92 29.46 -8.01
N SER A 251 35.16 28.28 -8.59
CA SER A 251 36.48 27.95 -9.15
C SER A 251 36.89 28.86 -10.28
N HIS A 252 35.94 29.26 -11.15
CA HIS A 252 36.18 30.20 -12.22
C HIS A 252 36.50 31.61 -11.72
N GLU A 253 35.70 32.12 -10.74
CA GLU A 253 35.87 33.45 -10.19
C GLU A 253 37.12 33.60 -9.30
N LEU A 254 37.60 32.53 -8.69
CA LEU A 254 38.87 32.51 -7.94
C LEU A 254 40.10 32.38 -8.85
N ARG A 255 39.99 31.68 -9.99
CA ARG A 255 41.13 31.45 -10.92
C ARG A 255 41.62 32.77 -11.56
N THR A 256 40.71 33.65 -11.88
CA THR A 256 41.02 34.90 -12.55
C THR A 256 41.95 35.80 -11.73
N PRO A 257 41.62 36.18 -10.46
CA PRO A 257 42.53 37.01 -9.65
C PRO A 257 43.85 36.32 -9.32
N ILE A 258 43.85 34.98 -9.08
CA ILE A 258 45.05 34.21 -8.87
C ILE A 258 45.98 34.32 -10.10
N THR A 259 45.44 34.23 -11.31
CA THR A 259 46.21 34.37 -12.56
C THR A 259 46.78 35.77 -12.66
N THR A 260 46.05 36.81 -12.29
CA THR A 260 46.50 38.21 -12.30
C THR A 260 47.66 38.42 -11.30
N ILE A 261 47.49 37.96 -10.05
CA ILE A 261 48.52 38.04 -9.03
C ILE A 261 49.78 37.31 -9.48
N ARG A 262 49.67 36.09 -10.01
CA ARG A 262 50.76 35.29 -10.53
C ARG A 262 51.46 36.02 -11.69
N GLY A 263 50.69 36.65 -12.57
CA GLY A 263 51.26 37.41 -13.70
C GLY A 263 52.13 38.58 -13.23
N TYR A 264 51.68 39.37 -12.23
CA TYR A 264 52.49 40.45 -11.65
C TYR A 264 53.73 39.92 -10.93
N ALA A 265 53.65 38.81 -10.19
CA ALA A 265 54.79 38.16 -9.56
C ALA A 265 55.81 37.65 -10.61
N GLU A 266 55.35 37.13 -11.75
CA GLU A 266 56.20 36.67 -12.84
C GLU A 266 56.87 37.83 -13.56
N LEU A 267 56.11 38.92 -13.85
CA LEU A 267 56.70 40.17 -14.42
C LEU A 267 57.81 40.73 -13.52
N TYR A 268 57.58 40.79 -12.23
CA TYR A 268 58.61 41.21 -11.26
C TYR A 268 59.85 40.33 -11.34
N ARG A 269 59.71 39.00 -11.28
CA ARG A 269 60.83 38.02 -11.36
C ARG A 269 61.60 38.10 -12.64
N LEU A 270 60.98 38.44 -13.77
CA LEU A 270 61.62 38.61 -15.08
C LEU A 270 62.24 40.00 -15.25
N GLY A 271 62.18 40.89 -14.26
CA GLY A 271 62.71 42.24 -14.34
C GLY A 271 61.85 43.22 -15.14
N GLY A 272 60.62 42.81 -15.51
CA GLY A 272 59.69 43.64 -16.28
C GLY A 272 59.04 44.79 -15.50
N LEU A 273 59.30 44.92 -14.18
CA LEU A 273 58.82 46.02 -13.31
C LEU A 273 60.08 46.77 -12.79
N ALA A 274 60.82 47.35 -13.67
CA ALA A 274 62.14 47.96 -13.34
C ALA A 274 62.02 49.38 -12.77
N LYS A 275 60.89 50.09 -12.99
CA LYS A 275 60.63 51.40 -12.45
C LYS A 275 59.82 51.28 -11.12
N GLU A 276 60.15 52.16 -10.17
CA GLU A 276 59.49 52.18 -8.89
C GLU A 276 57.96 52.38 -8.98
N ASP A 277 57.52 53.23 -9.89
CA ASP A 277 56.11 53.47 -10.15
C ASP A 277 55.37 52.24 -10.72
N GLU A 278 56.06 51.47 -11.60
CA GLU A 278 55.49 50.25 -12.18
C GLU A 278 55.38 49.15 -11.12
N LEU A 279 56.36 49.05 -10.24
CA LEU A 279 56.33 48.13 -9.11
C LEU A 279 55.24 48.48 -8.12
N ALA A 280 55.14 49.79 -7.73
CA ALA A 280 54.10 50.29 -6.83
C ALA A 280 52.70 50.03 -7.40
N ASP A 281 52.47 50.25 -8.71
CA ASP A 281 51.18 49.93 -9.37
C ASP A 281 50.88 48.43 -9.37
N ALA A 282 51.87 47.58 -9.65
CA ALA A 282 51.73 46.12 -9.60
C ALA A 282 51.40 45.61 -8.21
N MET A 283 52.05 46.12 -7.16
CA MET A 283 51.75 45.77 -5.76
C MET A 283 50.35 46.25 -5.35
N ARG A 284 49.96 47.46 -5.67
CA ARG A 284 48.62 47.96 -5.41
C ARG A 284 47.54 47.10 -6.04
N ARG A 285 47.73 46.69 -7.34
CA ARG A 285 46.80 45.80 -8.06
C ARG A 285 46.74 44.43 -7.44
N THR A 286 47.93 43.88 -7.00
CA THR A 286 47.99 42.60 -6.30
C THR A 286 47.20 42.64 -4.98
N GLU A 287 47.38 43.70 -4.21
CA GLU A 287 46.64 43.92 -2.96
C GLU A 287 45.12 44.05 -3.21
N GLN A 288 44.72 44.78 -4.22
CA GLN A 288 43.30 44.90 -4.63
C GLN A 288 42.67 43.57 -4.99
N GLU A 289 43.41 42.74 -5.78
CA GLU A 289 42.92 41.38 -6.16
C GLU A 289 42.89 40.42 -4.98
N ALA A 290 43.87 40.49 -4.07
CA ALA A 290 43.87 39.72 -2.83
C ALA A 290 42.65 40.09 -1.92
N GLY A 291 42.40 41.40 -1.76
CA GLY A 291 41.25 41.90 -1.02
C GLY A 291 39.92 41.49 -1.67
N ARG A 292 39.86 41.50 -3.00
CA ARG A 292 38.68 41.01 -3.72
C ARG A 292 38.45 39.50 -3.49
N MET A 293 39.50 38.68 -3.50
CA MET A 293 39.41 37.27 -3.20
C MET A 293 38.89 37.01 -1.76
N GLY A 294 39.37 37.81 -0.78
CA GLY A 294 38.87 37.71 0.61
C GLY A 294 37.37 37.94 0.66
N ARG A 295 36.86 39.03 0.09
CA ARG A 295 35.42 39.32 0.05
C ARG A 295 34.62 38.21 -0.67
N LEU A 296 35.13 37.66 -1.80
CA LEU A 296 34.49 36.58 -2.51
C LEU A 296 34.35 35.31 -1.67
N VAL A 297 35.39 34.97 -0.90
CA VAL A 297 35.35 33.82 0.02
C VAL A 297 34.37 34.07 1.14
N ASP A 298 34.34 35.26 1.72
CA ASP A 298 33.37 35.63 2.78
C ASP A 298 31.94 35.54 2.25
N ASP A 299 31.66 36.08 1.06
CA ASP A 299 30.38 36.01 0.37
C ASP A 299 29.92 34.56 0.15
N MET A 300 30.84 33.68 -0.28
CA MET A 300 30.58 32.25 -0.46
C MET A 300 30.26 31.55 0.87
N LEU A 301 30.97 31.87 1.95
CA LEU A 301 30.72 31.31 3.28
C LEU A 301 29.36 31.73 3.82
N VAL A 302 28.93 32.98 3.53
CA VAL A 302 27.59 33.45 3.88
C VAL A 302 26.52 32.63 3.18
N LEU A 303 26.60 32.48 1.84
CA LEU A 303 25.65 31.69 1.07
C LEU A 303 25.62 30.21 1.50
N ALA A 304 26.80 29.61 1.73
CA ALA A 304 26.88 28.23 2.19
C ALA A 304 26.22 28.00 3.56
N LYS A 305 26.30 28.98 4.46
CA LYS A 305 25.62 28.91 5.78
C LYS A 305 24.12 29.08 5.64
N LEU A 306 23.63 29.96 4.76
CA LEU A 306 22.20 30.15 4.48
C LEU A 306 21.58 28.91 3.82
N ASP A 307 22.28 28.28 2.86
CA ASP A 307 21.82 27.04 2.22
C ASP A 307 21.69 25.86 3.20
N GLN A 308 22.45 25.85 4.29
CA GLN A 308 22.36 24.81 5.32
C GLN A 308 21.19 25.00 6.29
N HIS A 309 20.32 26.00 6.09
CA HIS A 309 19.19 26.32 6.97
C HIS A 309 19.59 26.40 8.46
N ARG A 310 20.82 26.87 8.76
CA ARG A 310 21.23 27.07 10.14
C ARG A 310 20.37 28.16 10.79
N PRO A 311 19.95 27.97 12.04
CA PRO A 311 19.19 29.00 12.75
C PRO A 311 19.97 30.31 12.74
N LEU A 312 19.29 31.40 12.35
CA LEU A 312 19.81 32.76 12.44
C LEU A 312 19.82 33.17 13.92
N ASP A 313 20.80 34.01 14.30
CA ASP A 313 20.80 34.66 15.63
C ASP A 313 19.83 35.83 15.62
N THR A 314 18.54 35.51 15.69
CA THR A 314 17.46 36.51 15.53
C THR A 314 17.22 37.29 16.81
N ARG A 315 17.23 38.61 16.68
CA ARG A 315 16.84 39.58 17.70
C ARG A 315 16.03 40.71 17.11
N PRO A 316 15.34 41.55 17.93
CA PRO A 316 14.73 42.75 17.41
C PRO A 316 15.79 43.72 16.86
N VAL A 317 15.67 44.08 15.57
CA VAL A 317 16.60 44.94 14.83
C VAL A 317 15.84 46.11 14.24
N ASP A 318 16.32 47.35 14.46
CA ASP A 318 15.75 48.53 13.85
C ASP A 318 16.39 48.80 12.48
N LEU A 319 15.64 48.56 11.43
CA LEU A 319 16.09 48.78 10.05
C LEU A 319 16.28 50.27 9.74
N ALA A 320 15.58 51.18 10.39
CA ALA A 320 15.77 52.60 10.21
C ALA A 320 17.16 53.06 10.72
N ALA A 321 17.62 52.51 11.84
CA ALA A 321 18.96 52.74 12.36
C ALA A 321 20.03 52.17 11.40
N LEU A 322 19.86 50.91 10.91
CA LEU A 322 20.80 50.30 9.97
C LEU A 322 20.87 51.07 8.63
N ALA A 323 19.74 51.55 8.12
CA ALA A 323 19.70 52.35 6.90
C ALA A 323 20.42 53.70 7.07
N THR A 324 20.28 54.31 8.26
CA THR A 324 20.96 55.57 8.61
C THR A 324 22.49 55.37 8.68
N ASP A 325 22.95 54.28 9.33
CA ASP A 325 24.35 53.91 9.39
C ASP A 325 24.92 53.69 7.96
N ALA A 326 24.21 52.91 7.15
CA ALA A 326 24.64 52.64 5.75
C ALA A 326 24.70 53.91 4.88
N ALA A 327 23.77 54.82 5.07
CA ALA A 327 23.82 56.12 4.41
C ALA A 327 25.02 56.98 4.86
N ALA A 328 25.38 56.92 6.16
CA ALA A 328 26.57 57.63 6.67
C ALA A 328 27.86 57.02 6.08
N ASP A 329 27.97 55.70 6.05
CA ASP A 329 29.12 55.02 5.43
C ASP A 329 29.23 55.33 3.93
N ALA A 330 28.12 55.34 3.22
CA ALA A 330 28.05 55.67 1.81
C ALA A 330 28.48 57.13 1.52
N ARG A 331 28.07 58.07 2.36
CA ARG A 331 28.52 59.49 2.26
C ARG A 331 30.02 59.63 2.56
N ALA A 332 30.56 58.86 3.49
CA ALA A 332 31.98 58.84 3.77
C ALA A 332 32.79 58.26 2.59
N ALA A 333 32.28 57.24 1.94
CA ALA A 333 32.92 56.62 0.78
C ALA A 333 32.81 57.49 -0.49
N ALA A 334 31.75 58.31 -0.66
CA ALA A 334 31.49 59.14 -1.82
C ALA A 334 31.03 60.57 -1.36
N PRO A 335 31.94 61.42 -0.84
CA PRO A 335 31.59 62.69 -0.23
C PRO A 335 30.95 63.73 -1.18
N ALA A 336 31.17 63.59 -2.50
CA ALA A 336 30.61 64.50 -3.49
C ALA A 336 29.21 64.07 -3.98
N ARG A 337 28.70 62.94 -3.51
CA ARG A 337 27.46 62.34 -3.96
C ARG A 337 26.27 62.74 -3.11
N ASP A 338 25.15 63.04 -3.72
CA ASP A 338 23.91 63.29 -3.03
C ASP A 338 23.30 61.95 -2.58
N ILE A 339 23.28 61.72 -1.26
CA ILE A 339 22.72 60.49 -0.65
C ILE A 339 21.71 60.93 0.40
N THR A 340 20.45 60.69 0.12
CA THR A 340 19.34 61.01 1.05
C THR A 340 18.88 59.77 1.80
N VAL A 341 18.44 59.96 3.04
CA VAL A 341 17.83 58.91 3.86
C VAL A 341 16.53 59.45 4.46
N ASP A 342 15.46 58.69 4.24
CA ASP A 342 14.13 58.99 4.74
C ASP A 342 13.66 57.80 5.59
N VAL A 343 13.54 58.03 6.88
CA VAL A 343 13.19 56.99 7.85
C VAL A 343 12.04 57.50 8.73
N PRO A 344 11.18 56.58 9.22
CA PRO A 344 10.06 56.95 10.06
C PRO A 344 10.53 57.43 11.44
N ASP A 345 9.73 58.31 12.10
CA ASP A 345 10.00 58.79 13.46
C ASP A 345 9.98 57.68 14.53
N ARG A 346 9.35 56.54 14.21
CA ARG A 346 9.29 55.37 15.08
C ARG A 346 10.24 54.29 14.58
N PRO A 347 10.85 53.49 15.50
CA PRO A 347 11.70 52.37 15.10
C PRO A 347 10.97 51.39 14.15
N ALA A 348 11.60 51.06 13.07
CA ALA A 348 11.11 50.05 12.09
C ALA A 348 11.71 48.67 12.43
N VAL A 349 11.12 48.01 13.44
CA VAL A 349 11.71 46.83 14.05
C VAL A 349 11.29 45.55 13.31
N VAL A 350 12.27 44.74 12.95
CA VAL A 350 12.09 43.36 12.43
C VAL A 350 12.80 42.36 13.33
N THR A 351 12.37 41.11 13.31
CA THR A 351 13.09 40.03 14.00
C THR A 351 14.13 39.45 13.06
N GLY A 352 15.42 39.63 13.35
CA GLY A 352 16.48 39.17 12.44
C GLY A 352 17.88 39.19 13.06
N ASP A 353 18.85 38.71 12.25
CA ASP A 353 20.28 38.76 12.52
C ASP A 353 20.83 40.09 12.03
N GLU A 354 21.20 40.96 13.00
CA GLU A 354 21.64 42.33 12.72
C GLU A 354 22.85 42.40 11.78
N ASP A 355 23.83 41.53 11.95
CA ASP A 355 25.04 41.54 11.14
C ASP A 355 24.70 41.18 9.69
N ARG A 356 23.78 40.23 9.48
CA ARG A 356 23.29 39.83 8.16
C ARG A 356 22.46 40.93 7.50
N LEU A 357 21.55 41.56 8.26
CA LEU A 357 20.74 42.68 7.75
C LEU A 357 21.60 43.90 7.42
N ARG A 358 22.62 44.20 8.23
CA ARG A 358 23.62 45.23 7.92
C ARG A 358 24.37 44.93 6.61
N GLN A 359 24.78 43.65 6.40
CA GLN A 359 25.42 43.23 5.16
C GLN A 359 24.48 43.35 3.95
N VAL A 360 23.18 43.02 4.10
CA VAL A 360 22.17 43.18 3.06
C VAL A 360 22.08 44.64 2.59
N ILE A 361 21.92 45.58 3.56
CA ILE A 361 21.80 46.99 3.23
C ILE A 361 23.08 47.52 2.61
N ALA A 362 24.25 47.12 3.14
CA ALA A 362 25.54 47.50 2.57
C ALA A 362 25.72 46.99 1.14
N ASN A 363 25.25 45.76 0.85
CA ASN A 363 25.29 45.20 -0.53
C ASN A 363 24.42 45.99 -1.51
N VAL A 364 23.18 46.36 -1.10
CA VAL A 364 22.27 47.10 -1.96
C VAL A 364 22.80 48.55 -2.21
N VAL A 365 23.18 49.24 -1.16
CA VAL A 365 23.75 50.60 -1.25
C VAL A 365 25.07 50.60 -2.02
N GLY A 366 25.93 49.57 -1.77
CA GLY A 366 27.18 49.38 -2.50
C GLY A 366 26.98 49.15 -3.98
N ASN A 367 25.96 48.41 -4.39
CA ASN A 367 25.59 48.23 -5.77
C ASN A 367 25.19 49.57 -6.43
N ALA A 368 24.35 50.37 -5.78
CA ALA A 368 23.99 51.69 -6.27
C ALA A 368 25.22 52.60 -6.45
N LEU A 369 26.17 52.58 -5.49
CA LEU A 369 27.41 53.34 -5.57
C LEU A 369 28.33 52.93 -6.71
N VAL A 370 28.43 51.63 -6.96
CA VAL A 370 29.37 51.06 -7.96
C VAL A 370 28.82 51.15 -9.37
N HIS A 371 27.49 50.98 -9.55
CA HIS A 371 26.90 50.85 -10.89
C HIS A 371 26.32 52.14 -11.44
N THR A 372 26.35 53.21 -10.69
CA THR A 372 25.93 54.56 -11.14
C THR A 372 27.07 55.54 -11.11
N ASP A 373 27.00 56.61 -11.88
CA ASP A 373 28.03 57.66 -11.93
C ASP A 373 27.95 58.54 -10.66
N SER A 374 29.04 59.28 -10.34
CA SER A 374 29.20 60.02 -9.07
C SER A 374 28.24 61.19 -8.89
N ASP A 375 27.60 61.65 -9.93
CA ASP A 375 26.61 62.73 -9.97
C ASP A 375 25.16 62.25 -9.81
N VAL A 376 24.93 60.93 -9.86
CA VAL A 376 23.61 60.31 -9.72
C VAL A 376 23.19 60.24 -8.24
N PRO A 377 22.06 60.81 -7.80
CA PRO A 377 21.61 60.73 -6.42
C PRO A 377 21.19 59.30 -6.07
N ILE A 378 21.33 58.96 -4.76
CA ILE A 378 20.81 57.71 -4.17
C ILE A 378 19.86 58.06 -3.04
N ALA A 379 18.66 57.53 -3.09
CA ALA A 379 17.68 57.65 -2.03
C ALA A 379 17.48 56.31 -1.29
N ILE A 380 17.60 56.35 0.06
CA ILE A 380 17.31 55.21 0.94
C ILE A 380 16.07 55.57 1.71
N ARG A 381 15.02 54.75 1.59
CA ARG A 381 13.76 54.95 2.31
C ARG A 381 13.40 53.74 3.12
N VAL A 382 12.93 53.97 4.36
CA VAL A 382 12.37 52.91 5.22
C VAL A 382 10.94 53.32 5.58
N THR A 383 10.00 52.40 5.37
CA THR A 383 8.60 52.59 5.77
C THR A 383 8.13 51.39 6.57
N ALA A 384 7.23 51.60 7.50
CA ALA A 384 6.62 50.54 8.31
C ALA A 384 5.10 50.64 8.16
N GLU A 385 4.52 49.71 7.41
CA GLU A 385 3.09 49.69 7.09
C GLU A 385 2.55 48.24 7.08
N ASN A 386 1.30 48.11 7.51
CA ASN A 386 0.53 46.85 7.37
C ASN A 386 1.22 45.59 7.97
N GLY A 387 1.99 45.74 9.06
CA GLY A 387 2.70 44.60 9.66
C GLY A 387 3.98 44.22 8.94
N SER A 388 4.47 45.02 7.99
CA SER A 388 5.73 44.85 7.29
C SER A 388 6.61 46.07 7.37
N VAL A 389 7.91 45.89 7.33
CA VAL A 389 8.90 46.94 7.14
C VAL A 389 9.45 46.82 5.73
N VAL A 390 9.42 47.93 5.00
CA VAL A 390 9.93 48.02 3.63
C VAL A 390 11.14 48.95 3.63
N LEU A 391 12.27 48.44 3.11
CA LEU A 391 13.46 49.25 2.84
C LEU A 391 13.64 49.35 1.32
N GLU A 392 13.70 50.55 0.80
CA GLU A 392 13.93 50.85 -0.62
C GLU A 392 15.26 51.59 -0.78
N VAL A 393 16.03 51.17 -1.80
CA VAL A 393 17.20 51.91 -2.28
C VAL A 393 16.94 52.22 -3.73
N ASP A 394 16.86 53.51 -4.04
CA ASP A 394 16.54 54.03 -5.35
C ASP A 394 17.75 54.78 -5.92
N ASP A 395 18.16 54.41 -7.13
CA ASP A 395 19.17 55.12 -7.91
C ASP A 395 18.61 55.52 -9.28
N HIS A 396 19.03 56.68 -9.77
CA HIS A 396 18.66 57.18 -11.11
C HIS A 396 19.76 56.91 -12.12
N GLY A 397 20.39 55.77 -12.04
CA GLY A 397 21.48 55.33 -12.89
C GLY A 397 21.03 54.83 -14.29
N PRO A 398 21.88 54.07 -14.97
CA PRO A 398 21.60 53.58 -16.33
C PRO A 398 20.47 52.58 -16.40
N GLY A 399 20.03 51.98 -15.27
CA GLY A 399 19.04 50.93 -15.25
C GLY A 399 19.44 49.66 -15.99
N MET A 400 18.55 48.68 -15.99
CA MET A 400 18.76 47.34 -16.61
C MET A 400 17.64 47.02 -17.59
N ASP A 401 17.92 46.19 -18.57
CA ASP A 401 16.91 45.56 -19.42
C ASP A 401 16.15 44.47 -18.64
N SER A 402 14.88 44.21 -18.93
CA SER A 402 14.02 43.26 -18.17
C SER A 402 14.62 41.85 -18.04
N HIS A 403 15.27 41.36 -19.11
CA HIS A 403 15.92 40.05 -19.10
C HIS A 403 17.13 39.97 -18.15
N ILE A 404 17.73 41.10 -17.78
CA ILE A 404 18.80 41.23 -16.79
C ILE A 404 18.19 41.28 -15.39
N THR A 405 17.12 42.08 -15.22
CA THR A 405 16.44 42.24 -13.93
C THR A 405 15.92 40.91 -13.40
N GLU A 406 15.36 40.04 -14.25
CA GLU A 406 14.91 38.71 -13.90
C GLU A 406 16.01 37.79 -13.35
N ARG A 407 17.27 38.04 -13.74
CA ARG A 407 18.42 37.21 -13.43
C ARG A 407 19.41 37.81 -12.46
N VAL A 408 19.25 39.06 -12.10
CA VAL A 408 20.25 39.83 -11.35
C VAL A 408 20.47 39.29 -9.90
N THR A 409 19.53 38.51 -9.40
CA THR A 409 19.64 37.78 -8.11
C THR A 409 20.29 36.40 -8.26
N GLU A 410 20.50 35.90 -9.49
CA GLU A 410 21.23 34.65 -9.72
C GLU A 410 22.69 34.79 -9.23
N ARG A 411 23.24 33.71 -8.66
CA ARG A 411 24.62 33.67 -8.17
C ARG A 411 25.61 33.87 -9.32
N PHE A 412 26.63 34.71 -9.11
CA PHE A 412 27.67 35.05 -10.11
C PHE A 412 27.15 35.71 -11.37
N PHE A 413 25.88 36.09 -11.45
CA PHE A 413 25.33 36.77 -12.59
C PHE A 413 25.89 38.19 -12.72
N ARG A 414 26.25 38.59 -13.93
CA ARG A 414 26.79 39.90 -14.23
C ARG A 414 26.29 40.35 -15.62
N ALA A 415 25.65 41.51 -15.66
CA ALA A 415 25.11 42.07 -16.92
C ALA A 415 26.18 42.37 -17.97
N ASP A 416 27.38 42.81 -17.55
CA ASP A 416 28.54 43.07 -18.43
C ASP A 416 29.83 42.56 -17.76
N PRO A 417 30.33 41.37 -18.17
CA PRO A 417 31.54 40.79 -17.59
C PRO A 417 32.81 41.59 -17.82
N ALA A 418 32.87 42.49 -18.81
CA ALA A 418 34.05 43.26 -19.13
C ALA A 418 34.16 44.54 -18.28
N ARG A 419 33.08 45.30 -18.14
CA ARG A 419 33.05 46.56 -17.36
C ARG A 419 33.05 46.32 -15.84
N SER A 420 32.36 45.29 -15.39
CA SER A 420 32.24 45.00 -13.96
C SER A 420 33.53 44.42 -13.34
N ARG A 421 34.46 43.88 -14.13
CA ARG A 421 35.79 43.46 -13.59
C ARG A 421 36.61 44.62 -13.07
N HIS A 422 36.54 45.80 -13.67
CA HIS A 422 37.26 46.98 -13.22
C HIS A 422 36.60 47.66 -11.99
N ARG A 423 35.28 47.43 -11.76
CA ARG A 423 34.53 48.02 -10.67
C ARG A 423 34.38 47.07 -9.44
N GLY A 424 34.93 45.86 -9.48
CA GLY A 424 35.19 45.01 -8.30
C GLY A 424 34.04 44.14 -7.78
N GLY A 425 32.90 43.99 -8.52
CA GLY A 425 31.78 43.17 -8.05
C GLY A 425 32.00 41.66 -8.22
N SER A 426 31.63 40.85 -7.24
CA SER A 426 31.68 39.36 -7.25
C SER A 426 30.50 38.71 -7.98
N GLY A 427 29.41 39.47 -8.24
CA GLY A 427 28.15 38.92 -8.72
C GLY A 427 27.39 38.10 -7.67
N LEU A 428 27.83 38.18 -6.40
CA LEU A 428 27.19 37.50 -5.29
C LEU A 428 26.35 38.45 -4.40
N GLY A 429 26.57 39.79 -4.49
CA GLY A 429 25.94 40.74 -3.59
C GLY A 429 24.41 40.64 -3.56
N LEU A 430 23.74 40.69 -4.73
CA LEU A 430 22.26 40.60 -4.80
C LEU A 430 21.74 39.19 -4.50
N SER A 431 22.47 38.14 -4.81
CA SER A 431 22.07 36.77 -4.39
C SER A 431 22.19 36.56 -2.89
N ILE A 432 23.15 37.25 -2.20
CA ILE A 432 23.23 37.28 -0.73
C ILE A 432 22.05 38.07 -0.15
N VAL A 433 21.67 39.19 -0.78
CA VAL A 433 20.49 39.98 -0.38
C VAL A 433 19.24 39.11 -0.43
N ASP A 434 18.98 38.47 -1.57
CA ASP A 434 17.80 37.61 -1.78
C ASP A 434 17.78 36.44 -0.77
N ALA A 435 18.87 35.69 -0.66
CA ALA A 435 18.96 34.55 0.25
C ALA A 435 18.79 34.97 1.73
N THR A 436 19.38 36.11 2.11
CA THR A 436 19.28 36.60 3.51
C THR A 436 17.88 37.09 3.82
N VAL A 437 17.27 37.89 2.96
CA VAL A 437 15.92 38.43 3.17
C VAL A 437 14.90 37.29 3.19
N SER A 438 15.03 36.32 2.27
CA SER A 438 14.20 35.09 2.26
C SER A 438 14.35 34.28 3.53
N ALA A 439 15.58 34.12 4.07
CA ALA A 439 15.82 33.43 5.34
C ALA A 439 15.18 34.14 6.56
N HIS A 440 14.89 35.45 6.44
CA HIS A 440 14.17 36.26 7.43
C HIS A 440 12.65 36.31 7.17
N GLY A 441 12.13 35.48 6.21
CA GLY A 441 10.71 35.45 5.87
C GLY A 441 10.22 36.65 5.06
N GLY A 442 11.15 37.39 4.45
CA GLY A 442 10.88 38.54 3.60
C GLY A 442 10.96 38.21 2.10
N SER A 443 10.87 39.27 1.29
CA SER A 443 11.00 39.22 -0.16
C SER A 443 11.82 40.40 -0.70
N VAL A 444 12.50 40.16 -1.83
CA VAL A 444 13.23 41.15 -2.59
C VAL A 444 12.53 41.41 -3.90
N ASP A 445 12.24 42.66 -4.20
CA ASP A 445 11.70 43.09 -5.49
C ASP A 445 12.65 44.10 -6.12
N ILE A 446 12.93 43.97 -7.40
CA ILE A 446 13.85 44.83 -8.15
C ILE A 446 13.13 45.40 -9.36
N ASP A 447 12.87 46.70 -9.33
CA ASP A 447 12.30 47.43 -10.45
C ASP A 447 13.39 48.24 -11.12
N SER A 448 13.63 47.95 -12.39
CA SER A 448 14.67 48.63 -13.18
C SER A 448 14.27 48.77 -14.65
N GLU A 449 14.45 49.99 -15.15
CA GLU A 449 14.21 50.32 -16.56
C GLU A 449 15.42 51.06 -17.13
N LYS A 450 15.87 50.64 -18.30
CA LYS A 450 17.02 51.27 -18.96
C LYS A 450 16.85 52.73 -19.16
N GLY A 451 17.78 53.54 -18.61
CA GLY A 451 17.78 54.99 -18.65
C GLY A 451 16.93 55.67 -17.58
N ARG A 452 16.30 54.92 -16.68
CA ARG A 452 15.50 55.43 -15.58
C ARG A 452 16.09 55.20 -14.19
N GLY A 453 16.93 54.15 -14.09
CA GLY A 453 17.54 53.77 -12.80
C GLY A 453 17.08 52.42 -12.30
N THR A 454 17.38 52.18 -11.02
CA THR A 454 17.02 50.92 -10.33
C THR A 454 16.52 51.19 -8.93
N THR A 455 15.39 50.61 -8.57
CA THR A 455 14.84 50.54 -7.22
C THR A 455 14.91 49.12 -6.70
N VAL A 456 15.64 48.89 -5.62
CA VAL A 456 15.66 47.63 -4.88
C VAL A 456 14.80 47.74 -3.63
N ARG A 457 13.75 46.93 -3.55
CA ARG A 457 12.79 46.93 -2.45
C ARG A 457 12.93 45.65 -1.64
N LEU A 458 13.15 45.79 -0.33
CA LEU A 458 13.24 44.69 0.62
C LEU A 458 12.03 44.75 1.54
N THR A 459 11.18 43.75 1.54
CA THR A 459 9.99 43.70 2.41
C THR A 459 10.20 42.60 3.44
N MET A 460 10.09 42.95 4.74
CA MET A 460 10.27 42.00 5.84
C MET A 460 9.11 42.12 6.85
N PRO A 461 8.71 41.02 7.51
CA PRO A 461 7.69 41.04 8.55
C PRO A 461 8.12 41.96 9.72
N ALA A 462 7.27 42.90 10.11
CA ALA A 462 7.51 43.69 11.30
C ALA A 462 7.40 42.82 12.56
N THR A 463 8.25 43.11 13.55
CA THR A 463 8.07 42.48 14.85
C THR A 463 6.76 43.00 15.48
N PRO A 464 5.83 42.15 15.91
CA PRO A 464 4.61 42.60 16.58
C PRO A 464 4.97 43.46 17.78
N ASP A 465 4.32 44.66 17.90
CA ASP A 465 4.42 45.48 19.09
C ASP A 465 3.97 44.65 20.31
N THR A 466 4.89 44.17 21.09
CA THR A 466 4.60 43.63 22.42
C THR A 466 4.38 44.85 23.35
N SER A 467 3.11 45.35 23.33
CA SER A 467 2.63 46.32 24.29
C SER A 467 2.54 45.72 25.67
#